data_8aec2a503d8db5a66ba3d096806f44ca
#
_entry.id   8aec2a503d8db5a66ba3d096806f44ca
#
_cell.length_a   1.000
_cell.length_b   1.000
_cell.length_c   1.000
_cell.angle_alpha   90.00
_cell.angle_beta   90.00
_cell.angle_gamma   90.00
#
_symmetry.space_group_name_H-M   'P 1'
#
loop_
_entity.id
_entity.type
_entity.pdbx_description
1 polymer ?
#
loop_
_entity_poly.entity_id
_entity_poly.type
_entity_poly.pdbx_seq_one_letter_code
_entity_poly.pdbx_strand_id
1 'polypeptide(L)'
;MILITGANGQLGTELRYLLDERDEDYVATDVSQLDITDADQVDKVFSEVKPTLVFHCAAYTAVDKAEDEGKALDYAINVTGTENIAKATATHGATLVYISSDYVFDGEKTVGETWSEDEQTNPQTEYGRTKVIAEQKIQETLKHFYLIRTSWLFGKYGKNFVSTMLDLADKKEKIEVVNDQHGCPTWSR
;
A
#
# COMPACT_ATOMS: atom_id res chain seq x y z
N MET A 1 0.57 -17.76 -11.79
CA MET A 1 -0.60 -17.31 -10.99
C MET A 1 -0.22 -16.04 -10.24
N ILE A 2 -1.04 -15.00 -10.31
CA ILE A 2 -0.89 -13.74 -9.59
C ILE A 2 -1.72 -13.79 -8.31
N LEU A 3 -1.19 -13.34 -7.18
CA LEU A 3 -1.93 -13.13 -5.93
C LEU A 3 -2.02 -11.63 -5.64
N ILE A 4 -3.22 -11.14 -5.31
CA ILE A 4 -3.45 -9.77 -4.90
C ILE A 4 -3.96 -9.77 -3.46
N THR A 5 -3.30 -9.04 -2.56
CA THR A 5 -3.81 -8.77 -1.21
C THR A 5 -4.39 -7.37 -1.15
N GLY A 6 -5.40 -7.13 -0.31
CA GLY A 6 -6.10 -5.83 -0.29
C GLY A 6 -6.86 -5.54 -1.58
N ALA A 7 -7.40 -6.58 -2.20
CA ALA A 7 -8.00 -6.54 -3.53
C ALA A 7 -9.28 -5.68 -3.63
N ASN A 8 -9.92 -5.35 -2.50
CA ASN A 8 -11.11 -4.48 -2.45
C ASN A 8 -10.76 -3.00 -2.16
N GLY A 9 -9.48 -2.72 -1.90
CA GLY A 9 -8.99 -1.34 -1.80
C GLY A 9 -8.96 -0.62 -3.15
N GLN A 10 -8.64 0.69 -3.13
CA GLN A 10 -8.61 1.52 -4.34
C GLN A 10 -7.70 0.92 -5.42
N LEU A 11 -6.44 0.67 -5.08
CA LEU A 11 -5.44 0.12 -6.02
C LEU A 11 -5.74 -1.33 -6.39
N GLY A 12 -6.08 -2.18 -5.40
CA GLY A 12 -6.41 -3.58 -5.65
C GLY A 12 -7.59 -3.76 -6.60
N THR A 13 -8.60 -2.90 -6.50
CA THR A 13 -9.76 -2.92 -7.41
C THR A 13 -9.34 -2.53 -8.83
N GLU A 14 -8.58 -1.45 -9.03
CA GLU A 14 -8.11 -1.05 -10.36
C GLU A 14 -7.19 -2.11 -10.97
N LEU A 15 -6.31 -2.70 -10.17
CA LEU A 15 -5.44 -3.77 -10.64
C LEU A 15 -6.23 -4.99 -11.14
N ARG A 16 -7.29 -5.40 -10.43
CA ARG A 16 -8.17 -6.48 -10.86
C ARG A 16 -8.79 -6.19 -12.23
N TYR A 17 -9.35 -4.98 -12.42
CA TYR A 17 -9.90 -4.58 -13.73
C TYR A 17 -8.85 -4.58 -14.83
N LEU A 18 -7.63 -4.12 -14.52
CA LEU A 18 -6.53 -4.13 -15.49
C LEU A 18 -6.12 -5.56 -15.89
N LEU A 19 -6.10 -6.48 -14.93
CA LEU A 19 -5.77 -7.90 -15.20
C LEU A 19 -6.89 -8.58 -15.96
N ASP A 20 -8.16 -8.30 -15.65
CA ASP A 20 -9.32 -8.77 -16.41
C ASP A 20 -9.26 -8.31 -17.88
N GLU A 21 -8.91 -7.03 -18.13
CA GLU A 21 -8.75 -6.50 -19.50
C GLU A 21 -7.58 -7.14 -20.28
N ARG A 22 -6.64 -7.74 -19.57
CA ARG A 22 -5.46 -8.42 -20.15
C ARG A 22 -5.59 -9.93 -20.21
N ASP A 23 -6.73 -10.47 -19.84
CA ASP A 23 -6.99 -11.91 -19.73
C ASP A 23 -5.96 -12.65 -18.86
N GLU A 24 -5.49 -11.99 -17.78
CA GLU A 24 -4.51 -12.56 -16.85
C GLU A 24 -5.21 -13.24 -15.66
N ASP A 25 -4.78 -14.45 -15.35
CA ASP A 25 -5.29 -15.21 -14.20
C ASP A 25 -4.71 -14.71 -12.88
N TYR A 26 -5.60 -14.42 -11.92
CA TYR A 26 -5.21 -13.99 -10.58
C TYR A 26 -6.15 -14.53 -9.49
N VAL A 27 -5.64 -14.56 -8.27
CA VAL A 27 -6.44 -14.76 -7.04
C VAL A 27 -6.45 -13.44 -6.26
N ALA A 28 -7.65 -12.94 -6.00
CA ALA A 28 -7.87 -11.69 -5.26
C ALA A 28 -8.28 -12.02 -3.83
N THR A 29 -7.56 -11.46 -2.85
CA THR A 29 -7.85 -11.64 -1.42
C THR A 29 -7.97 -10.30 -0.71
N ASP A 30 -8.83 -10.27 0.28
CA ASP A 30 -8.96 -9.17 1.24
C ASP A 30 -9.08 -9.75 2.65
N VAL A 31 -9.17 -8.92 3.69
CA VAL A 31 -9.12 -9.35 5.09
C VAL A 31 -10.08 -10.51 5.42
N SER A 32 -11.22 -10.62 4.75
CA SER A 32 -12.17 -11.71 4.96
C SER A 32 -11.71 -13.06 4.40
N GLN A 33 -10.81 -13.08 3.42
CA GLN A 33 -10.24 -14.29 2.82
C GLN A 33 -8.81 -14.55 3.29
N LEU A 34 -8.09 -13.50 3.64
CA LEU A 34 -6.71 -13.54 4.06
C LEU A 34 -6.41 -12.39 5.02
N ASP A 35 -6.40 -12.68 6.32
CA ASP A 35 -5.80 -11.79 7.30
C ASP A 35 -4.27 -11.92 7.21
N ILE A 36 -3.62 -10.91 6.65
CA ILE A 36 -2.17 -10.93 6.47
C ILE A 36 -1.39 -10.92 7.79
N THR A 37 -2.04 -10.55 8.90
CA THR A 37 -1.42 -10.58 10.24
C THR A 37 -1.35 -12.00 10.83
N ASP A 38 -2.12 -12.93 10.27
CA ASP A 38 -2.13 -14.35 10.63
C ASP A 38 -1.18 -15.12 9.68
N ALA A 39 -0.02 -15.50 10.20
CA ALA A 39 1.00 -16.20 9.43
C ALA A 39 0.54 -17.56 8.89
N ASP A 40 -0.32 -18.27 9.64
CA ASP A 40 -0.81 -19.59 9.24
C ASP A 40 -1.81 -19.48 8.07
N GLN A 41 -2.66 -18.44 8.08
CA GLN A 41 -3.53 -18.12 6.94
C GLN A 41 -2.71 -17.75 5.70
N VAL A 42 -1.67 -16.95 5.86
CA VAL A 42 -0.77 -16.57 4.76
C VAL A 42 -0.12 -17.80 4.15
N ASP A 43 0.49 -18.65 4.96
CA ASP A 43 1.15 -19.87 4.48
C ASP A 43 0.16 -20.83 3.77
N LYS A 44 -1.04 -20.98 4.31
CA LYS A 44 -2.11 -21.77 3.69
C LYS A 44 -2.49 -21.25 2.31
N VAL A 45 -2.76 -19.94 2.18
CA VAL A 45 -3.14 -19.33 0.89
C VAL A 45 -2.01 -19.47 -0.12
N PHE A 46 -0.76 -19.24 0.28
CA PHE A 46 0.38 -19.39 -0.63
C PHE A 46 0.56 -20.85 -1.07
N SER A 47 0.36 -21.81 -0.19
CA SER A 47 0.43 -23.24 -0.51
C SER A 47 -0.67 -23.70 -1.48
N GLU A 48 -1.87 -23.14 -1.38
CA GLU A 48 -3.01 -23.43 -2.26
C GLU A 48 -2.87 -22.71 -3.61
N VAL A 49 -2.56 -21.41 -3.62
CA VAL A 49 -2.49 -20.56 -4.82
C VAL A 49 -1.20 -20.78 -5.61
N LYS A 50 -0.08 -21.02 -4.93
CA LYS A 50 1.27 -21.14 -5.50
C LYS A 50 1.61 -19.94 -6.42
N PRO A 51 1.53 -18.72 -5.90
CA PRO A 51 1.75 -17.54 -6.71
C PRO A 51 3.19 -17.48 -7.22
N THR A 52 3.36 -16.92 -8.43
CA THR A 52 4.67 -16.53 -8.99
C THR A 52 4.91 -15.05 -8.87
N LEU A 53 3.83 -14.26 -8.71
CA LEU A 53 3.85 -12.81 -8.55
C LEU A 53 2.80 -12.42 -7.49
N VAL A 54 3.19 -11.57 -6.56
CA VAL A 54 2.32 -11.09 -5.48
C VAL A 54 2.24 -9.57 -5.54
N PHE A 55 1.05 -9.02 -5.75
CA PHE A 55 0.78 -7.59 -5.58
C PHE A 55 0.25 -7.37 -4.16
N HIS A 56 1.09 -6.80 -3.31
CA HIS A 56 0.73 -6.53 -1.93
C HIS A 56 0.17 -5.11 -1.79
N CYS A 57 -1.16 -5.00 -1.95
CA CYS A 57 -1.91 -3.75 -1.86
C CYS A 57 -2.60 -3.57 -0.50
N ALA A 58 -2.60 -4.60 0.37
CA ALA A 58 -3.14 -4.49 1.71
C ALA A 58 -2.28 -3.57 2.57
N ALA A 59 -2.89 -2.56 3.18
CA ALA A 59 -2.22 -1.63 4.08
C ALA A 59 -3.23 -0.94 5.02
N TYR A 60 -2.80 -0.56 6.20
CA TYR A 60 -3.48 0.44 7.00
C TYR A 60 -3.11 1.81 6.46
N THR A 61 -4.09 2.64 6.12
CA THR A 61 -3.86 3.93 5.44
C THR A 61 -4.50 5.13 6.15
N ALA A 62 -5.04 4.93 7.35
CA ALA A 62 -5.62 6.01 8.15
C ALA A 62 -4.51 6.73 8.93
N VAL A 63 -3.76 7.59 8.22
CA VAL A 63 -2.54 8.26 8.71
C VAL A 63 -2.77 8.94 10.05
N ASP A 64 -3.81 9.79 10.16
CA ASP A 64 -4.08 10.53 11.41
C ASP A 64 -4.38 9.59 12.59
N LYS A 65 -5.10 8.49 12.35
CA LYS A 65 -5.39 7.51 13.40
C LYS A 65 -4.17 6.69 13.81
N ALA A 66 -3.21 6.53 12.92
CA ALA A 66 -1.97 5.83 13.23
C ALA A 66 -1.14 6.53 14.32
N GLU A 67 -1.32 7.85 14.50
CA GLU A 67 -0.64 8.59 15.57
C GLU A 67 -1.16 8.22 16.97
N ASP A 68 -2.42 7.77 17.09
CA ASP A 68 -3.09 7.53 18.36
C ASP A 68 -3.72 6.12 18.43
N GLU A 69 -5.04 6.05 18.31
CA GLU A 69 -5.84 4.83 18.53
C GLU A 69 -5.55 3.70 17.53
N GLY A 70 -5.09 4.04 16.33
CA GLY A 70 -4.80 3.10 15.25
C GLY A 70 -3.38 2.55 15.24
N LYS A 71 -2.49 3.04 16.13
CA LYS A 71 -1.05 2.72 16.13
C LYS A 71 -0.75 1.21 16.16
N ALA A 72 -1.42 0.48 17.04
CA ALA A 72 -1.22 -0.96 17.15
C ALA A 72 -1.69 -1.72 15.88
N LEU A 73 -2.80 -1.27 15.29
CA LEU A 73 -3.34 -1.86 14.07
C LEU A 73 -2.50 -1.51 12.84
N ASP A 74 -2.02 -0.27 12.75
CA ASP A 74 -1.07 0.17 11.72
C ASP A 74 0.19 -0.71 11.73
N TYR A 75 0.81 -0.90 12.90
CA TYR A 75 1.97 -1.77 13.04
C TYR A 75 1.67 -3.22 12.68
N ALA A 76 0.55 -3.77 13.16
CA ALA A 76 0.17 -5.14 12.88
C ALA A 76 -0.02 -5.38 11.38
N ILE A 77 -0.71 -4.48 10.67
CA ILE A 77 -0.99 -4.63 9.24
C ILE A 77 0.24 -4.29 8.41
N ASN A 78 0.82 -3.09 8.61
CA ASN A 78 1.88 -2.60 7.73
C ASN A 78 3.23 -3.27 7.98
N VAL A 79 3.53 -3.67 9.21
CA VAL A 79 4.81 -4.32 9.53
C VAL A 79 4.66 -5.83 9.61
N THR A 80 3.89 -6.34 10.58
CA THR A 80 3.78 -7.80 10.79
C THR A 80 3.15 -8.49 9.59
N GLY A 81 2.05 -7.94 9.06
CA GLY A 81 1.38 -8.49 7.87
C GLY A 81 2.29 -8.50 6.64
N THR A 82 3.00 -7.39 6.40
CA THR A 82 3.97 -7.32 5.28
C THR A 82 5.13 -8.30 5.47
N GLU A 83 5.64 -8.46 6.69
CA GLU A 83 6.68 -9.45 6.99
C GLU A 83 6.22 -10.89 6.73
N ASN A 84 4.97 -11.24 7.09
CA ASN A 84 4.38 -12.55 6.79
C ASN A 84 4.29 -12.80 5.28
N ILE A 85 3.79 -11.81 4.52
CA ILE A 85 3.74 -11.88 3.05
C ILE A 85 5.14 -12.03 2.45
N ALA A 86 6.13 -11.28 2.93
CA ALA A 86 7.50 -11.36 2.44
C ALA A 86 8.11 -12.74 2.70
N LYS A 87 7.93 -13.32 3.90
CA LYS A 87 8.40 -14.67 4.26
C LYS A 87 7.75 -15.75 3.38
N ALA A 88 6.43 -15.69 3.19
CA ALA A 88 5.73 -16.63 2.33
C ALA A 88 6.17 -16.50 0.87
N THR A 89 6.35 -15.26 0.38
CA THR A 89 6.88 -14.98 -0.96
C THR A 89 8.27 -15.61 -1.15
N ALA A 90 9.17 -15.47 -0.17
CA ALA A 90 10.50 -16.09 -0.20
C ALA A 90 10.41 -17.62 -0.22
N THR A 91 9.58 -18.21 0.65
CA THR A 91 9.40 -19.66 0.76
C THR A 91 8.92 -20.28 -0.55
N HIS A 92 8.01 -19.60 -1.25
CA HIS A 92 7.42 -20.08 -2.51
C HIS A 92 8.18 -19.62 -3.76
N GLY A 93 9.27 -18.86 -3.62
CA GLY A 93 10.09 -18.39 -4.74
C GLY A 93 9.35 -17.41 -5.68
N ALA A 94 8.37 -16.69 -5.16
CA ALA A 94 7.62 -15.70 -5.93
C ALA A 94 8.34 -14.34 -5.95
N THR A 95 7.85 -13.42 -6.79
CA THR A 95 8.26 -12.01 -6.81
C THR A 95 7.23 -11.16 -6.09
N LEU A 96 7.66 -10.25 -5.23
CA LEU A 96 6.78 -9.30 -4.53
C LEU A 96 6.77 -7.94 -5.21
N VAL A 97 5.59 -7.38 -5.42
CA VAL A 97 5.37 -5.96 -5.72
C VAL A 97 4.71 -5.33 -4.50
N TYR A 98 5.45 -4.49 -3.80
CA TYR A 98 5.00 -3.81 -2.59
C TYR A 98 4.74 -2.33 -2.83
N ILE A 99 3.61 -1.85 -2.34
CA ILE A 99 3.22 -0.44 -2.45
C ILE A 99 3.58 0.28 -1.17
N SER A 100 4.57 1.16 -1.25
CA SER A 100 4.99 2.07 -0.20
C SER A 100 4.45 3.48 -0.43
N SER A 101 4.98 4.47 0.26
CA SER A 101 4.49 5.84 0.28
C SER A 101 5.64 6.85 0.28
N ASP A 102 5.38 8.06 -0.16
CA ASP A 102 6.24 9.24 0.03
C ASP A 102 6.36 9.67 1.50
N TYR A 103 5.46 9.24 2.38
CA TYR A 103 5.54 9.43 3.83
C TYR A 103 6.79 8.79 4.48
N VAL A 104 7.55 8.01 3.72
CA VAL A 104 8.87 7.52 4.16
C VAL A 104 9.93 8.61 4.21
N PHE A 105 9.69 9.75 3.58
CA PHE A 105 10.55 10.94 3.57
C PHE A 105 10.05 11.99 4.57
N ASP A 106 10.90 12.99 4.89
CA ASP A 106 10.56 14.07 5.82
C ASP A 106 9.71 15.20 5.23
N GLY A 107 9.62 15.29 3.91
CA GLY A 107 8.84 16.33 3.24
C GLY A 107 9.52 17.72 3.20
N GLU A 108 10.79 17.84 3.58
CA GLU A 108 11.49 19.14 3.73
C GLU A 108 12.12 19.66 2.44
N LYS A 109 12.00 18.96 1.31
CA LYS A 109 12.53 19.47 0.04
C LYS A 109 11.80 20.74 -0.42
N THR A 110 12.55 21.63 -1.08
CA THR A 110 11.98 22.84 -1.68
C THR A 110 11.01 22.46 -2.80
N VAL A 111 9.93 23.24 -2.93
CA VAL A 111 8.94 23.02 -4.01
C VAL A 111 9.63 23.03 -5.38
N GLY A 112 9.43 21.95 -6.13
CA GLY A 112 10.07 21.72 -7.43
C GLY A 112 11.26 20.75 -7.38
N GLU A 113 11.77 20.42 -6.19
CA GLU A 113 12.72 19.34 -6.02
C GLU A 113 11.99 17.99 -5.87
N THR A 114 12.62 16.91 -6.32
CA THR A 114 12.05 15.56 -6.25
C THR A 114 12.92 14.65 -5.39
N TRP A 115 12.28 13.66 -4.76
CA TRP A 115 12.98 12.58 -4.09
C TRP A 115 13.44 11.54 -5.11
N SER A 116 14.66 11.03 -4.94
CA SER A 116 15.11 9.84 -5.67
C SER A 116 14.87 8.58 -4.83
N GLU A 117 14.86 7.45 -5.50
CA GLU A 117 14.63 6.14 -4.86
C GLU A 117 15.73 5.75 -3.86
N ASP A 118 16.94 6.26 -4.05
CA ASP A 118 18.12 5.94 -3.21
C ASP A 118 18.29 6.92 -2.03
N GLU A 119 17.47 7.96 -1.92
CA GLU A 119 17.59 8.89 -0.82
C GLU A 119 17.19 8.28 0.52
N GLN A 120 17.89 8.72 1.57
CA GLN A 120 17.65 8.23 2.92
C GLN A 120 16.23 8.58 3.39
N THR A 121 15.54 7.58 3.91
CA THR A 121 14.22 7.77 4.53
C THR A 121 14.32 8.47 5.88
N ASN A 122 13.38 9.36 6.18
CA ASN A 122 13.27 10.08 7.45
C ASN A 122 11.79 10.38 7.77
N PRO A 123 10.97 9.35 8.04
CA PRO A 123 9.52 9.50 8.23
C PRO A 123 9.18 10.36 9.44
N GLN A 124 8.23 11.27 9.28
CA GLN A 124 7.77 12.18 10.33
C GLN A 124 6.47 11.72 11.00
N THR A 125 5.83 10.67 10.45
CA THR A 125 4.57 10.11 10.95
C THR A 125 4.73 8.65 11.36
N GLU A 126 3.85 8.17 12.22
CA GLU A 126 3.82 6.75 12.61
C GLU A 126 3.55 5.85 11.39
N TYR A 127 2.60 6.24 10.53
CA TYR A 127 2.35 5.56 9.26
C TYR A 127 3.61 5.47 8.39
N GLY A 128 4.32 6.60 8.19
CA GLY A 128 5.57 6.61 7.43
C GLY A 128 6.63 5.70 8.06
N ARG A 129 6.72 5.69 9.41
CA ARG A 129 7.64 4.83 10.16
C ARG A 129 7.33 3.34 9.93
N THR A 130 6.07 2.94 9.99
CA THR A 130 5.69 1.53 9.74
C THR A 130 5.94 1.12 8.29
N LYS A 131 5.75 2.02 7.32
CA LYS A 131 6.10 1.77 5.91
C LYS A 131 7.61 1.58 5.72
N VAL A 132 8.47 2.39 6.37
CA VAL A 132 9.94 2.21 6.33
C VAL A 132 10.35 0.86 6.92
N ILE A 133 9.79 0.48 8.08
CA ILE A 133 10.08 -0.82 8.68
C ILE A 133 9.66 -1.96 7.74
N ALA A 134 8.51 -1.85 7.09
CA ALA A 134 8.04 -2.83 6.12
C ALA A 134 9.00 -2.96 4.90
N GLU A 135 9.49 -1.82 4.37
CA GLU A 135 10.51 -1.81 3.32
C GLU A 135 11.77 -2.58 3.74
N GLN A 136 12.26 -2.32 4.97
CA GLN A 136 13.42 -3.01 5.53
C GLN A 136 13.18 -4.52 5.66
N LYS A 137 12.00 -4.93 6.16
CA LYS A 137 11.64 -6.35 6.27
C LYS A 137 11.61 -7.06 4.92
N ILE A 138 11.13 -6.41 3.89
CA ILE A 138 11.14 -6.93 2.51
C ILE A 138 12.58 -7.09 2.02
N GLN A 139 13.41 -6.06 2.17
CA GLN A 139 14.81 -6.07 1.73
C GLN A 139 15.66 -7.12 2.45
N GLU A 140 15.40 -7.34 3.75
CA GLU A 140 16.07 -8.39 4.55
C GLU A 140 15.65 -9.81 4.14
N THR A 141 14.42 -9.97 3.65
CA THR A 141 13.80 -11.29 3.41
C THR A 141 13.88 -11.74 1.96
N LEU A 142 13.76 -10.82 1.00
CA LEU A 142 13.59 -11.12 -0.42
C LEU A 142 14.79 -10.68 -1.26
N LYS A 143 15.06 -11.47 -2.31
CA LYS A 143 16.03 -11.12 -3.36
C LYS A 143 15.37 -10.52 -4.60
N HIS A 144 14.11 -10.88 -4.83
CA HIS A 144 13.33 -10.45 -6.00
C HIS A 144 12.06 -9.75 -5.53
N PHE A 145 12.06 -8.43 -5.62
CA PHE A 145 10.92 -7.59 -5.26
C PHE A 145 10.96 -6.28 -6.05
N TYR A 146 9.80 -5.64 -6.15
CA TYR A 146 9.63 -4.25 -6.56
C TYR A 146 9.02 -3.48 -5.39
N LEU A 147 9.66 -2.37 -5.01
CA LEU A 147 9.20 -1.48 -3.97
C LEU A 147 8.82 -0.17 -4.63
N ILE A 148 7.52 0.16 -4.60
CA ILE A 148 6.95 1.32 -5.30
C ILE A 148 6.48 2.33 -4.27
N ARG A 149 7.14 3.48 -4.17
CA ARG A 149 6.70 4.61 -3.37
C ARG A 149 5.77 5.48 -4.21
N THR A 150 4.58 5.72 -3.70
CA THR A 150 3.56 6.52 -4.37
C THR A 150 2.98 7.56 -3.43
N SER A 151 2.36 8.61 -3.99
CA SER A 151 1.72 9.67 -3.22
C SER A 151 0.36 10.04 -3.81
N TRP A 152 -0.54 10.51 -2.96
CA TRP A 152 -1.83 11.08 -3.33
C TRP A 152 -2.60 10.23 -4.33
N LEU A 153 -2.67 8.94 -4.05
CA LEU A 153 -3.31 7.96 -4.91
C LEU A 153 -4.78 8.31 -5.11
N PHE A 154 -5.20 8.45 -6.35
CA PHE A 154 -6.58 8.74 -6.72
C PHE A 154 -7.04 7.83 -7.86
N GLY A 155 -8.35 7.64 -7.96
CA GLY A 155 -8.95 6.83 -9.01
C GLY A 155 -10.46 6.74 -8.86
N LYS A 156 -11.06 5.90 -9.66
CA LYS A 156 -12.52 5.71 -9.72
C LYS A 156 -13.05 5.01 -8.45
N TYR A 157 -12.25 4.13 -7.86
CA TYR A 157 -12.67 3.27 -6.75
C TYR A 157 -12.07 3.73 -5.44
N GLY A 158 -12.74 3.36 -4.34
CA GLY A 158 -12.31 3.71 -3.00
C GLY A 158 -12.49 5.20 -2.67
N LYS A 159 -12.15 5.55 -1.43
CA LYS A 159 -12.18 6.91 -0.95
C LYS A 159 -10.83 7.59 -1.21
N ASN A 160 -10.84 8.74 -1.86
CA ASN A 160 -9.66 9.54 -2.15
C ASN A 160 -9.97 11.04 -2.08
N PHE A 161 -8.96 11.88 -2.21
CA PHE A 161 -9.13 13.33 -2.12
C PHE A 161 -10.11 13.85 -3.17
N VAL A 162 -10.02 13.40 -4.42
CA VAL A 162 -10.87 13.88 -5.52
C VAL A 162 -12.34 13.55 -5.25
N SER A 163 -12.65 12.29 -4.93
CA SER A 163 -14.02 11.88 -4.60
C SER A 163 -14.55 12.61 -3.37
N THR A 164 -13.68 12.84 -2.36
CA THR A 164 -14.06 13.61 -1.16
C THR A 164 -14.38 15.06 -1.50
N MET A 165 -13.59 15.72 -2.35
CA MET A 165 -13.87 17.11 -2.76
C MET A 165 -15.17 17.22 -3.56
N LEU A 166 -15.46 16.27 -4.45
CA LEU A 166 -16.72 16.22 -5.18
C LEU A 166 -17.92 16.07 -4.23
N ASP A 167 -17.83 15.13 -3.28
CA ASP A 167 -18.87 14.92 -2.28
C ASP A 167 -19.10 16.15 -1.37
N LEU A 168 -18.04 16.89 -1.06
CA LEU A 168 -18.13 18.10 -0.25
C LEU A 168 -18.68 19.27 -1.04
N ALA A 169 -18.36 19.40 -2.33
CA ALA A 169 -18.88 20.46 -3.19
C ALA A 169 -20.40 20.42 -3.31
N ASP A 170 -20.98 19.22 -3.30
CA ASP A 170 -22.45 19.05 -3.32
C ASP A 170 -23.12 19.39 -1.97
N LYS A 171 -22.37 19.44 -0.88
CA LYS A 171 -22.92 19.55 0.48
C LYS A 171 -22.57 20.84 1.21
N LYS A 172 -21.55 21.56 0.75
CA LYS A 172 -21.00 22.75 1.44
C LYS A 172 -20.82 23.90 0.46
N GLU A 173 -21.21 25.10 0.89
CA GLU A 173 -20.97 26.34 0.13
C GLU A 173 -19.48 26.74 0.13
N LYS A 174 -18.72 26.34 1.15
CA LYS A 174 -17.30 26.63 1.31
C LYS A 174 -16.56 25.38 1.75
N ILE A 175 -15.46 25.08 1.05
CA ILE A 175 -14.54 24.00 1.39
C ILE A 175 -13.20 24.64 1.74
N GLU A 176 -12.64 24.28 2.90
CA GLU A 176 -11.31 24.69 3.32
C GLU A 176 -10.33 23.53 3.08
N VAL A 177 -9.22 23.81 2.42
CA VAL A 177 -8.18 22.83 2.06
C VAL A 177 -6.85 23.38 2.53
N VAL A 178 -5.99 22.53 3.08
CA VAL A 178 -4.60 22.89 3.42
C VAL A 178 -3.85 23.29 2.16
N ASN A 179 -2.95 24.27 2.28
CA ASN A 179 -2.19 24.81 1.16
C ASN A 179 -0.67 24.82 1.40
N ASP A 180 -0.22 24.12 2.42
CA ASP A 180 1.18 23.98 2.84
C ASP A 180 1.78 22.61 2.46
N GLN A 181 1.00 21.76 1.78
CA GLN A 181 1.43 20.46 1.29
C GLN A 181 1.51 20.45 -0.23
N HIS A 182 2.66 20.04 -0.75
CA HIS A 182 2.93 19.91 -2.18
C HIS A 182 3.27 18.45 -2.50
N GLY A 183 2.68 17.88 -3.54
CA GLY A 183 2.90 16.50 -3.91
C GLY A 183 2.49 16.22 -5.36
N CYS A 184 2.82 15.03 -5.84
CA CYS A 184 2.44 14.56 -7.17
C CYS A 184 1.34 13.53 -7.05
N PRO A 185 0.11 13.81 -7.52
CA PRO A 185 -0.96 12.82 -7.52
C PRO A 185 -0.61 11.64 -8.43
N THR A 186 -0.90 10.42 -7.95
CA THR A 186 -0.72 9.19 -8.73
C THR A 186 -2.08 8.62 -9.08
N TRP A 187 -2.32 8.39 -10.37
CA TRP A 187 -3.52 7.67 -10.80
C TRP A 187 -3.36 6.17 -10.56
N SER A 188 -4.36 5.54 -9.93
CA SER A 188 -4.34 4.15 -9.51
C SER A 188 -4.40 3.11 -10.64
N ARG A 189 -4.51 3.58 -11.90
CA ARG A 189 -4.57 2.72 -13.08
C ARG A 189 -3.30 2.74 -13.93
#